data_93ca0d889b5d1e578beb14f1eb143922
#
_entry.id   93ca0d889b5d1e578beb14f1eb143922
#
_cell.length_a   1.000
_cell.length_b   1.000
_cell.length_c   1.000
_cell.angle_alpha   90.00
_cell.angle_beta   90.00
_cell.angle_gamma   90.00
#
_symmetry.space_group_name_H-M   'P 1'
#
loop_
_entity.id
_entity.type
_entity.pdbx_description
1 polymer ?
#
loop_
_entity_poly.entity_id
_entity_poly.type
_entity_poly.pdbx_seq_one_letter_code
_entity_poly.pdbx_strand_id
1 'polypeptide(L)'
;MTSRQRMLAAFRYEHLDHLPCSFMLFRGLWIQSTSYLDFIQKQIDLALDTFVQIPPRQPGLVSESSNLYGLPVHFDPAVTVVEWKETRPDERWPVLIKEYRTPAGVLRAEVDQDEEWPYGDHVPFLDDYVETRSRKFIIENSDDLKPLRYLLVPPSPEDIAAFQVDSSPILEYAKQRDLLVIGGWGVGADLIGWVNGLQNMIYATYDQPDFIYELLGLINNWNRTRMQPVLEIGVDLYIKRAWYENCDFWSPKVWQDFIFPILKSDAELAHQHGTLFGYLITSNCMPLLEMIAKAGVDVIIGIDPTRWNLALTKKQLGGKVCVWGGVNGHLTVERGSVGAVRTEVEEALRILGVGGGFVLSPVDNVRDLNPVSQRNVDALIREWQRLSGQKE
;
A
#
# COMPACT_ATOMS: atom_id res chain seq x y z
N MET A 1 12.21 22.41 12.38
CA MET A 1 11.58 22.04 11.07
C MET A 1 10.13 21.72 11.32
N THR A 2 9.25 21.96 10.32
CA THR A 2 7.88 21.39 10.35
C THR A 2 7.92 19.90 10.05
N SER A 3 6.81 19.18 10.27
CA SER A 3 6.68 17.76 9.94
C SER A 3 6.99 17.49 8.45
N ARG A 4 6.38 18.26 7.54
CA ARG A 4 6.62 18.15 6.09
C ARG A 4 8.09 18.37 5.72
N GLN A 5 8.70 19.42 6.23
CA GLN A 5 10.11 19.72 5.96
C GLN A 5 11.02 18.59 6.44
N ARG A 6 10.77 18.05 7.63
CA ARG A 6 11.56 16.96 8.21
C ARG A 6 11.39 15.67 7.41
N MET A 7 10.17 15.30 7.04
CA MET A 7 9.92 14.11 6.21
C MET A 7 10.60 14.23 4.84
N LEU A 8 10.46 15.37 4.16
CA LEU A 8 11.10 15.60 2.85
C LEU A 8 12.64 15.62 2.95
N ALA A 9 13.18 16.24 4.00
CA ALA A 9 14.62 16.23 4.25
C ALA A 9 15.14 14.80 4.52
N ALA A 10 14.37 13.97 5.27
CA ALA A 10 14.70 12.56 5.45
C ALA A 10 14.71 11.79 4.12
N PHE A 11 13.70 11.99 3.27
CA PHE A 11 13.62 11.34 1.95
C PHE A 11 14.79 11.72 1.03
N ARG A 12 15.32 12.94 1.16
CA ARG A 12 16.41 13.48 0.33
C ARG A 12 17.80 13.39 0.95
N TYR A 13 17.92 12.75 2.13
CA TYR A 13 19.19 12.71 2.89
C TYR A 13 19.75 14.09 3.24
N GLU A 14 18.88 15.07 3.44
CA GLU A 14 19.23 16.43 3.87
C GLU A 14 19.38 16.51 5.39
N HIS A 15 19.88 17.64 5.89
CA HIS A 15 20.05 17.87 7.34
C HIS A 15 18.72 17.86 8.08
N LEU A 16 18.66 17.18 9.21
CA LEU A 16 17.49 17.03 10.08
C LEU A 16 17.75 17.68 11.43
N ASP A 17 16.72 18.28 12.03
CA ASP A 17 16.72 18.69 13.43
C ASP A 17 16.63 17.46 14.36
N HIS A 18 15.88 16.44 13.97
CA HIS A 18 15.84 15.11 14.57
C HIS A 18 15.31 14.09 13.55
N LEU A 19 15.52 12.78 13.81
CA LEU A 19 14.99 11.72 12.96
C LEU A 19 13.46 11.66 13.07
N PRO A 20 12.72 11.65 11.95
CA PRO A 20 11.26 11.60 11.97
C PRO A 20 10.71 10.26 12.44
N CYS A 21 9.53 10.33 13.06
CA CYS A 21 8.69 9.18 13.38
C CYS A 21 7.30 9.38 12.80
N SER A 22 6.88 8.49 11.91
CA SER A 22 5.59 8.58 11.24
C SER A 22 5.00 7.20 11.04
N PHE A 23 3.79 6.98 11.55
CA PHE A 23 3.12 5.68 11.42
C PHE A 23 2.42 5.61 10.06
N MET A 24 2.89 4.70 9.17
CA MET A 24 2.28 4.55 7.84
C MET A 24 0.84 4.08 7.93
N LEU A 25 0.53 3.13 8.81
CA LEU A 25 -0.81 2.61 9.07
C LEU A 25 -1.07 2.62 10.58
N PHE A 26 -2.16 3.24 11.01
CA PHE A 26 -2.51 3.37 12.42
C PHE A 26 -4.02 3.17 12.64
N ARG A 27 -4.53 1.98 12.28
CA ARG A 27 -5.95 1.65 12.37
C ARG A 27 -6.50 1.79 13.79
N GLY A 28 -5.72 1.39 14.80
CA GLY A 28 -6.15 1.51 16.19
C GLY A 28 -6.50 2.94 16.62
N LEU A 29 -5.74 3.94 16.14
CA LEU A 29 -6.06 5.35 16.36
C LEU A 29 -7.22 5.82 15.46
N TRP A 30 -7.27 5.32 14.22
CA TRP A 30 -8.33 5.64 13.27
C TRP A 30 -9.72 5.27 13.78
N ILE A 31 -9.91 4.07 14.33
CA ILE A 31 -11.22 3.63 14.86
C ILE A 31 -11.65 4.39 16.13
N GLN A 32 -10.72 5.05 16.82
CA GLN A 32 -11.00 5.93 17.95
C GLN A 32 -11.21 7.38 17.53
N SER A 33 -11.15 7.67 16.23
CA SER A 33 -11.28 9.03 15.70
C SER A 33 -12.67 9.26 15.12
N THR A 34 -13.16 10.49 15.25
CA THR A 34 -14.52 10.89 14.81
C THR A 34 -14.56 11.29 13.33
N SER A 35 -13.39 11.65 12.78
CA SER A 35 -13.23 12.03 11.38
C SER A 35 -11.78 11.84 10.93
N TYR A 36 -11.53 11.98 9.62
CA TYR A 36 -10.17 11.92 9.09
C TYR A 36 -9.28 13.04 9.66
N LEU A 37 -9.79 14.26 9.77
CA LEU A 37 -9.03 15.37 10.35
C LEU A 37 -8.79 15.22 11.85
N ASP A 38 -9.74 14.62 12.60
CA ASP A 38 -9.53 14.25 14.00
C ASP A 38 -8.41 13.20 14.14
N PHE A 39 -8.37 12.21 13.24
CA PHE A 39 -7.28 11.22 13.19
C PHE A 39 -5.91 11.86 12.94
N ILE A 40 -5.83 12.83 12.02
CA ILE A 40 -4.58 13.56 11.77
C ILE A 40 -4.20 14.40 12.97
N GLN A 41 -5.16 15.12 13.58
CA GLN A 41 -4.89 15.95 14.75
C GLN A 41 -4.37 15.11 15.92
N LYS A 42 -4.95 13.94 16.20
CA LYS A 42 -4.46 13.04 17.25
C LYS A 42 -3.03 12.57 17.03
N GLN A 43 -2.62 12.36 15.77
CA GLN A 43 -1.22 12.03 15.48
C GLN A 43 -0.29 13.23 15.74
N ILE A 44 -0.73 14.45 15.41
CA ILE A 44 -0.01 15.69 15.75
C ILE A 44 0.13 15.84 17.28
N ASP A 45 -0.94 15.57 18.01
CA ASP A 45 -0.94 15.63 19.51
C ASP A 45 0.00 14.60 20.13
N LEU A 46 0.27 13.48 19.45
CA LEU A 46 1.31 12.51 19.81
C LEU A 46 2.72 12.94 19.38
N ALA A 47 2.88 14.14 18.82
CA ALA A 47 4.13 14.67 18.28
C ALA A 47 4.74 13.83 17.13
N LEU A 48 3.94 13.04 16.43
CA LEU A 48 4.39 12.29 15.26
C LEU A 48 4.55 13.21 14.04
N ASP A 49 5.49 12.85 13.15
CA ASP A 49 5.63 13.48 11.83
C ASP A 49 4.55 12.93 10.91
N THR A 50 3.35 13.48 11.05
CA THR A 50 2.19 12.99 10.32
C THR A 50 2.09 13.54 8.91
N PHE A 51 1.28 12.89 8.11
CA PHE A 51 0.97 13.26 6.73
C PHE A 51 -0.54 13.21 6.50
N VAL A 52 -1.00 13.82 5.43
CA VAL A 52 -2.33 13.60 4.90
C VAL A 52 -2.26 12.74 3.65
N GLN A 53 -3.25 11.87 3.48
CA GLN A 53 -3.41 11.04 2.29
C GLN A 53 -4.64 11.50 1.49
N ILE A 54 -4.51 11.60 0.18
CA ILE A 54 -5.59 11.99 -0.72
C ILE A 54 -5.92 10.87 -1.72
N PRO A 55 -7.22 10.65 -1.95
CA PRO A 55 -8.32 11.04 -1.08
C PRO A 55 -8.28 10.27 0.24
N PRO A 56 -8.88 10.81 1.28
CA PRO A 56 -9.00 10.08 2.53
C PRO A 56 -9.90 8.85 2.33
N ARG A 57 -9.52 7.75 2.98
CA ARG A 57 -10.37 6.55 3.02
C ARG A 57 -11.69 6.89 3.73
N GLN A 58 -12.81 6.63 3.10
CA GLN A 58 -14.12 6.78 3.73
C GLN A 58 -14.50 5.48 4.46
N PRO A 59 -14.81 5.51 5.76
CA PRO A 59 -15.26 4.33 6.49
C PRO A 59 -16.60 3.83 5.95
N GLY A 60 -16.78 2.52 5.85
CA GLY A 60 -18.07 1.88 5.59
C GLY A 60 -18.53 1.81 4.13
N LEU A 61 -17.75 2.32 3.17
CA LEU A 61 -18.07 2.12 1.76
C LEU A 61 -17.63 0.72 1.34
N VAL A 62 -18.59 -0.15 1.09
CA VAL A 62 -18.36 -1.37 0.32
C VAL A 62 -18.17 -0.95 -1.14
N SER A 63 -16.94 -1.04 -1.63
CA SER A 63 -16.60 -0.68 -3.01
C SER A 63 -16.03 -1.89 -3.74
N GLU A 64 -15.99 -1.80 -5.06
CA GLU A 64 -15.34 -2.82 -5.91
C GLU A 64 -13.83 -2.94 -5.64
N SER A 65 -13.26 -2.03 -4.87
CA SER A 65 -11.82 -1.99 -4.60
C SER A 65 -11.50 -1.37 -3.24
N SER A 66 -11.86 -2.05 -2.16
CA SER A 66 -11.66 -1.53 -0.79
C SER A 66 -10.18 -1.31 -0.43
N ASN A 67 -9.27 -1.97 -1.14
CA ASN A 67 -7.82 -1.85 -0.94
C ASN A 67 -7.15 -0.81 -1.84
N LEU A 68 -7.88 -0.11 -2.70
CA LEU A 68 -7.37 0.99 -3.48
C LEU A 68 -7.82 2.32 -2.91
N TYR A 69 -6.88 3.27 -2.85
CA TYR A 69 -7.19 4.65 -2.52
C TYR A 69 -7.11 5.49 -3.78
N GLY A 70 -7.89 6.53 -3.84
CA GLY A 70 -7.89 7.41 -4.97
C GLY A 70 -9.19 7.38 -5.74
N LEU A 71 -9.08 7.40 -7.04
CA LEU A 71 -10.23 7.44 -7.95
C LEU A 71 -11.05 6.15 -7.85
N PRO A 72 -12.39 6.22 -7.94
CA PRO A 72 -13.25 5.05 -7.88
C PRO A 72 -12.93 4.05 -9.00
N VAL A 73 -13.32 2.80 -8.80
CA VAL A 73 -13.28 1.77 -9.85
C VAL A 73 -14.64 1.68 -10.49
N HIS A 74 -14.68 1.89 -11.79
CA HIS A 74 -15.87 1.74 -12.62
C HIS A 74 -15.62 0.71 -13.71
N PHE A 75 -16.72 0.15 -14.20
CA PHE A 75 -16.71 -0.72 -15.37
C PHE A 75 -17.28 0.01 -16.58
N ASP A 76 -16.97 -0.48 -17.77
CA ASP A 76 -17.58 0.01 -18.99
C ASP A 76 -19.12 -0.08 -18.90
N PRO A 77 -19.88 0.94 -19.35
CA PRO A 77 -21.35 0.91 -19.30
C PRO A 77 -22.01 -0.30 -19.97
N ALA A 78 -21.32 -0.98 -20.87
CA ALA A 78 -21.79 -2.21 -21.50
C ALA A 78 -21.66 -3.45 -20.60
N VAL A 79 -21.04 -3.34 -19.41
CA VAL A 79 -20.90 -4.45 -18.45
C VAL A 79 -22.16 -4.58 -17.61
N THR A 80 -22.70 -5.79 -17.56
CA THR A 80 -23.75 -6.14 -16.61
C THR A 80 -23.16 -7.02 -15.51
N VAL A 81 -23.26 -6.60 -14.26
CA VAL A 81 -22.80 -7.36 -13.09
C VAL A 81 -24.00 -8.09 -12.47
N VAL A 82 -23.83 -9.39 -12.21
CA VAL A 82 -24.83 -10.22 -11.53
C VAL A 82 -24.15 -10.94 -10.38
N GLU A 83 -24.77 -10.86 -9.20
CA GLU A 83 -24.29 -11.57 -8.00
C GLU A 83 -25.40 -12.45 -7.43
N TRP A 84 -25.03 -13.62 -6.96
CA TRP A 84 -25.92 -14.52 -6.24
C TRP A 84 -25.15 -15.43 -5.31
N LYS A 85 -25.89 -16.13 -4.45
CA LYS A 85 -25.36 -17.05 -3.47
C LYS A 85 -25.91 -18.43 -3.66
N GLU A 86 -25.05 -19.43 -3.57
CA GLU A 86 -25.42 -20.85 -3.61
C GLU A 86 -25.05 -21.53 -2.30
N THR A 87 -25.97 -22.36 -1.80
CA THR A 87 -25.65 -23.35 -0.74
C THR A 87 -25.56 -24.69 -1.42
N ARG A 88 -24.37 -25.29 -1.40
CA ARG A 88 -24.11 -26.58 -2.06
C ARG A 88 -24.12 -27.70 -1.01
N PRO A 89 -24.74 -28.86 -1.30
CA PRO A 89 -24.68 -30.01 -0.41
C PRO A 89 -23.19 -30.38 -0.13
N ASP A 90 -22.91 -30.78 1.11
CA ASP A 90 -21.59 -31.22 1.57
C ASP A 90 -20.49 -30.11 1.61
N GLU A 91 -20.82 -28.86 1.32
CA GLU A 91 -19.90 -27.74 1.45
C GLU A 91 -20.11 -26.99 2.78
N ARG A 92 -18.99 -26.65 3.42
CA ARG A 92 -19.02 -25.98 4.73
C ARG A 92 -19.58 -24.57 4.65
N TRP A 93 -19.26 -23.84 3.57
CA TRP A 93 -19.57 -22.45 3.39
C TRP A 93 -20.48 -22.24 2.18
N PRO A 94 -21.39 -21.27 2.23
CA PRO A 94 -22.04 -20.79 1.02
C PRO A 94 -21.02 -20.25 0.04
N VAL A 95 -21.30 -20.36 -1.26
CA VAL A 95 -20.47 -19.83 -2.33
C VAL A 95 -21.15 -18.58 -2.87
N LEU A 96 -20.43 -17.46 -2.83
CA LEU A 96 -20.81 -16.23 -3.50
C LEU A 96 -20.30 -16.29 -4.93
N ILE A 97 -21.15 -15.95 -5.88
CA ILE A 97 -20.84 -15.96 -7.31
C ILE A 97 -21.07 -14.58 -7.86
N LYS A 98 -20.10 -14.10 -8.63
CA LYS A 98 -20.19 -12.83 -9.36
C LYS A 98 -19.82 -13.02 -10.80
N GLU A 99 -20.70 -12.59 -11.69
CA GLU A 99 -20.47 -12.57 -13.13
C GLU A 99 -20.40 -11.13 -13.66
N TYR A 100 -19.40 -10.89 -14.48
CA TYR A 100 -19.23 -9.68 -15.29
C TYR A 100 -19.50 -10.06 -16.73
N ARG A 101 -20.67 -9.68 -17.25
CA ARG A 101 -21.10 -9.93 -18.62
C ARG A 101 -20.70 -8.74 -19.47
N THR A 102 -19.77 -8.96 -20.39
CA THR A 102 -19.21 -7.94 -21.28
C THR A 102 -19.53 -8.28 -22.74
N PRO A 103 -19.39 -7.32 -23.68
CA PRO A 103 -19.50 -7.63 -25.11
C PRO A 103 -18.47 -8.64 -25.65
N ALA A 104 -17.35 -8.82 -24.91
CA ALA A 104 -16.27 -9.72 -25.30
C ALA A 104 -16.31 -11.09 -24.60
N GLY A 105 -17.24 -11.32 -23.69
CA GLY A 105 -17.38 -12.56 -22.94
C GLY A 105 -17.81 -12.35 -21.49
N VAL A 106 -17.88 -13.43 -20.73
CA VAL A 106 -18.28 -13.44 -19.33
C VAL A 106 -17.10 -13.82 -18.46
N LEU A 107 -16.80 -13.00 -17.46
CA LEU A 107 -15.87 -13.33 -16.38
C LEU A 107 -16.66 -13.72 -15.14
N ARG A 108 -16.21 -14.76 -14.42
CA ARG A 108 -16.91 -15.29 -13.25
C ARG A 108 -15.94 -15.54 -12.12
N ALA A 109 -16.29 -15.03 -10.93
CA ALA A 109 -15.65 -15.36 -9.66
C ALA A 109 -16.54 -16.25 -8.82
N GLU A 110 -15.95 -17.17 -8.06
CA GLU A 110 -16.60 -17.94 -7.01
C GLU A 110 -15.78 -17.83 -5.72
N VAL A 111 -16.43 -17.43 -4.62
CA VAL A 111 -15.76 -17.12 -3.37
C VAL A 111 -16.49 -17.78 -2.21
N ASP A 112 -15.76 -18.40 -1.28
CA ASP A 112 -16.33 -18.91 -0.04
C ASP A 112 -16.74 -17.78 0.89
N GLN A 113 -17.99 -17.79 1.36
CA GLN A 113 -18.48 -16.89 2.39
C GLN A 113 -18.25 -17.52 3.76
N ASP A 114 -17.00 -17.46 4.26
CA ASP A 114 -16.66 -17.94 5.59
C ASP A 114 -17.09 -16.95 6.70
N GLU A 115 -16.81 -17.29 7.96
CA GLU A 115 -17.18 -16.48 9.13
C GLU A 115 -16.48 -15.12 9.19
N GLU A 116 -15.34 -14.98 8.51
CA GLU A 116 -14.54 -13.76 8.48
C GLU A 116 -14.81 -12.90 7.24
N TRP A 117 -15.71 -13.33 6.33
CA TRP A 117 -16.06 -12.59 5.14
C TRP A 117 -16.77 -11.27 5.48
N PRO A 118 -16.18 -10.09 5.19
CA PRO A 118 -16.69 -8.83 5.73
C PRO A 118 -17.72 -8.12 4.83
N TYR A 119 -18.02 -8.66 3.63
CA TYR A 119 -18.79 -7.95 2.60
C TYR A 119 -20.24 -8.43 2.42
N GLY A 120 -20.76 -9.22 3.35
CA GLY A 120 -22.11 -9.78 3.23
C GLY A 120 -22.22 -10.68 1.98
N ASP A 121 -23.20 -10.41 1.11
CA ASP A 121 -23.40 -11.18 -0.12
C ASP A 121 -22.70 -10.54 -1.35
N HIS A 122 -21.90 -9.50 -1.15
CA HIS A 122 -21.13 -8.83 -2.21
C HIS A 122 -19.73 -9.41 -2.35
N VAL A 123 -19.23 -9.55 -3.59
CA VAL A 123 -17.85 -9.92 -3.91
C VAL A 123 -17.15 -8.71 -4.54
N PRO A 124 -16.22 -8.03 -3.84
CA PRO A 124 -15.48 -6.93 -4.43
C PRO A 124 -14.60 -7.42 -5.59
N PHE A 125 -14.37 -6.55 -6.57
CA PHE A 125 -13.55 -6.87 -7.74
C PHE A 125 -12.06 -7.01 -7.35
N LEU A 126 -11.56 -6.11 -6.51
CA LEU A 126 -10.15 -6.03 -6.13
C LEU A 126 -10.00 -5.95 -4.61
N ASP A 127 -9.74 -7.07 -3.96
CA ASP A 127 -9.59 -7.12 -2.52
C ASP A 127 -8.78 -8.33 -2.04
N ASP A 128 -8.01 -8.18 -0.95
CA ASP A 128 -7.20 -9.25 -0.36
C ASP A 128 -8.04 -10.41 0.20
N TYR A 129 -9.28 -10.14 0.63
CA TYR A 129 -10.17 -11.19 1.15
C TYR A 129 -10.63 -12.16 0.06
N VAL A 130 -10.65 -11.71 -1.20
CA VAL A 130 -11.04 -12.54 -2.35
C VAL A 130 -10.01 -13.62 -2.62
N GLU A 131 -8.71 -13.29 -2.60
CA GLU A 131 -7.63 -14.20 -2.99
C GLU A 131 -7.65 -15.51 -2.19
N THR A 132 -7.73 -15.42 -0.87
CA THR A 132 -7.66 -16.59 0.03
C THR A 132 -8.92 -17.44 0.05
N ARG A 133 -10.03 -16.94 -0.50
CA ARG A 133 -11.36 -17.57 -0.49
C ARG A 133 -11.85 -17.95 -1.88
N SER A 134 -11.09 -17.60 -2.92
CA SER A 134 -11.48 -17.90 -4.30
C SER A 134 -11.42 -19.38 -4.59
N ARG A 135 -12.54 -19.91 -5.10
CA ARG A 135 -12.63 -21.21 -5.74
C ARG A 135 -12.39 -21.09 -7.24
N LYS A 136 -12.80 -19.95 -7.79
CA LYS A 136 -12.61 -19.58 -9.18
C LYS A 136 -12.23 -18.11 -9.25
N PHE A 137 -11.10 -17.84 -9.87
CA PHE A 137 -10.67 -16.48 -10.17
C PHE A 137 -11.32 -15.99 -11.46
N ILE A 138 -11.45 -14.67 -11.58
CA ILE A 138 -12.06 -14.05 -12.77
C ILE A 138 -11.20 -14.18 -14.02
N ILE A 139 -9.90 -14.37 -13.87
CA ILE A 139 -8.92 -14.53 -14.95
C ILE A 139 -8.22 -15.87 -14.76
N GLU A 140 -8.33 -16.76 -15.76
CA GLU A 140 -7.70 -18.07 -15.76
C GLU A 140 -6.76 -18.27 -16.94
N ASN A 141 -6.98 -17.53 -18.05
CA ASN A 141 -6.22 -17.69 -19.28
C ASN A 141 -6.27 -16.43 -20.17
N SER A 142 -5.56 -16.45 -21.29
CA SER A 142 -5.45 -15.31 -22.22
C SER A 142 -6.78 -14.86 -22.84
N ASP A 143 -7.77 -15.74 -22.99
CA ASP A 143 -9.08 -15.35 -23.54
C ASP A 143 -9.84 -14.43 -22.60
N ASP A 144 -9.61 -14.55 -21.28
CA ASP A 144 -10.22 -13.71 -20.26
C ASP A 144 -9.68 -12.26 -20.27
N LEU A 145 -8.56 -12.01 -20.93
CA LEU A 145 -7.99 -10.66 -21.03
C LEU A 145 -8.84 -9.72 -21.90
N LYS A 146 -9.60 -10.26 -22.87
CA LYS A 146 -10.49 -9.45 -23.71
C LYS A 146 -11.64 -8.86 -22.90
N PRO A 147 -12.44 -9.66 -22.15
CA PRO A 147 -13.48 -9.13 -21.28
C PRO A 147 -12.91 -8.32 -20.10
N LEU A 148 -11.71 -8.61 -19.57
CA LEU A 148 -11.08 -7.83 -18.51
C LEU A 148 -10.90 -6.35 -18.88
N ARG A 149 -10.65 -6.03 -20.15
CA ARG A 149 -10.51 -4.63 -20.62
C ARG A 149 -11.74 -3.77 -20.35
N TYR A 150 -12.93 -4.37 -20.25
CA TYR A 150 -14.18 -3.69 -19.89
C TYR A 150 -14.28 -3.41 -18.38
N LEU A 151 -13.44 -4.06 -17.55
CA LEU A 151 -13.41 -3.85 -16.11
C LEU A 151 -12.29 -2.89 -15.69
N LEU A 152 -11.26 -2.72 -16.52
CA LEU A 152 -10.11 -1.84 -16.28
C LEU A 152 -10.23 -0.55 -17.12
N VAL A 153 -11.33 0.19 -16.93
CA VAL A 153 -11.53 1.45 -17.66
C VAL A 153 -10.85 2.62 -16.95
N PRO A 154 -10.34 3.62 -17.69
CA PRO A 154 -9.80 4.84 -17.09
C PRO A 154 -10.88 5.59 -16.29
N PRO A 155 -10.47 6.40 -15.27
CA PRO A 155 -11.39 7.31 -14.60
C PRO A 155 -12.04 8.28 -15.58
N SER A 156 -13.31 8.56 -15.38
CA SER A 156 -14.02 9.56 -16.19
C SER A 156 -13.58 10.99 -15.82
N PRO A 157 -13.83 11.99 -16.69
CA PRO A 157 -13.63 13.39 -16.33
C PRO A 157 -14.42 13.80 -15.08
N GLU A 158 -15.60 13.24 -14.87
CA GLU A 158 -16.46 13.45 -13.69
C GLU A 158 -15.82 12.88 -12.43
N ASP A 159 -15.21 11.68 -12.50
CA ASP A 159 -14.47 11.08 -11.38
C ASP A 159 -13.27 11.94 -11.00
N ILE A 160 -12.53 12.42 -11.99
CA ILE A 160 -11.37 13.30 -11.78
C ILE A 160 -11.80 14.60 -11.13
N ALA A 161 -12.89 15.23 -11.60
CA ALA A 161 -13.42 16.45 -11.03
C ALA A 161 -13.91 16.23 -9.59
N ALA A 162 -14.62 15.16 -9.31
CA ALA A 162 -15.05 14.80 -7.96
C ALA A 162 -13.84 14.56 -7.04
N PHE A 163 -12.84 13.82 -7.50
CA PHE A 163 -11.59 13.61 -6.77
C PHE A 163 -10.88 14.91 -6.39
N GLN A 164 -10.82 15.87 -7.31
CA GLN A 164 -10.21 17.20 -7.06
C GLN A 164 -10.99 18.00 -6.00
N VAL A 165 -12.33 17.96 -6.08
CA VAL A 165 -13.21 18.64 -5.11
C VAL A 165 -13.06 18.01 -3.73
N ASP A 166 -13.11 16.68 -3.62
CA ASP A 166 -13.01 15.96 -2.35
C ASP A 166 -11.63 16.10 -1.70
N SER A 167 -10.57 16.24 -2.51
CA SER A 167 -9.21 16.42 -2.02
C SER A 167 -8.92 17.83 -1.53
N SER A 168 -9.62 18.85 -2.05
CA SER A 168 -9.35 20.26 -1.75
C SER A 168 -9.35 20.62 -0.26
N PRO A 169 -10.32 20.20 0.58
CA PRO A 169 -10.30 20.52 2.00
C PRO A 169 -9.10 19.92 2.75
N ILE A 170 -8.67 18.72 2.33
CA ILE A 170 -7.53 18.02 2.94
C ILE A 170 -6.21 18.72 2.55
N LEU A 171 -6.09 19.13 1.29
CA LEU A 171 -4.93 19.87 0.80
C LEU A 171 -4.80 21.24 1.49
N GLU A 172 -5.91 21.94 1.67
CA GLU A 172 -5.91 23.21 2.40
C GLU A 172 -5.53 23.01 3.88
N TYR A 173 -6.03 21.97 4.53
CA TYR A 173 -5.65 21.61 5.90
C TYR A 173 -4.14 21.29 5.99
N ALA A 174 -3.61 20.53 5.04
CA ALA A 174 -2.19 20.18 4.97
C ALA A 174 -1.33 21.44 4.77
N LYS A 175 -1.73 22.31 3.86
CA LYS A 175 -1.03 23.58 3.58
C LYS A 175 -0.98 24.50 4.81
N GLN A 176 -2.08 24.65 5.54
CA GLN A 176 -2.14 25.50 6.75
C GLN A 176 -1.22 25.00 7.88
N ARG A 177 -0.93 23.71 7.93
CA ARG A 177 -0.11 23.07 8.96
C ARG A 177 1.26 22.60 8.49
N ASP A 178 1.56 22.83 7.23
CA ASP A 178 2.78 22.34 6.55
C ASP A 178 2.99 20.83 6.79
N LEU A 179 1.96 20.03 6.44
CA LEU A 179 2.00 18.57 6.51
C LEU A 179 2.35 17.98 5.15
N LEU A 180 3.03 16.84 5.17
CA LEU A 180 3.33 16.05 3.97
C LEU A 180 2.01 15.55 3.33
N VAL A 181 1.91 15.68 2.02
CA VAL A 181 0.78 15.16 1.24
C VAL A 181 1.20 13.89 0.50
N ILE A 182 0.57 12.80 0.87
CA ILE A 182 0.76 11.51 0.19
C ILE A 182 -0.41 11.27 -0.74
N GLY A 183 -0.11 10.84 -1.96
CA GLY A 183 -1.11 10.41 -2.93
C GLY A 183 -0.92 8.97 -3.36
N GLY A 184 -1.90 8.45 -4.05
CA GLY A 184 -1.87 7.11 -4.60
C GLY A 184 -2.42 6.08 -3.64
N TRP A 185 -1.95 4.99 -3.71
CA TRP A 185 -2.08 3.61 -3.37
C TRP A 185 -2.24 2.81 -4.66
N GLY A 186 -1.36 3.14 -5.64
CA GLY A 186 -1.29 2.42 -6.90
C GLY A 186 -0.94 0.96 -6.68
N VAL A 187 -1.36 0.12 -7.61
CA VAL A 187 -1.11 -1.32 -7.57
C VAL A 187 -0.34 -1.79 -8.80
N GLY A 188 0.29 -2.93 -8.66
CA GLY A 188 0.98 -3.64 -9.73
C GLY A 188 0.60 -5.11 -9.73
N ALA A 189 1.56 -5.99 -9.49
CA ALA A 189 1.34 -7.43 -9.45
C ALA A 189 0.41 -7.90 -8.32
N ASP A 190 0.18 -7.09 -7.27
CA ASP A 190 -0.84 -7.37 -6.26
C ASP A 190 -2.20 -7.63 -6.90
N LEU A 191 -2.55 -6.87 -7.95
CA LEU A 191 -3.82 -7.04 -8.66
C LEU A 191 -3.91 -8.38 -9.37
N ILE A 192 -2.78 -8.94 -9.85
CA ILE A 192 -2.79 -10.29 -10.43
C ILE A 192 -3.22 -11.31 -9.37
N GLY A 193 -2.69 -11.20 -8.15
CA GLY A 193 -3.09 -12.08 -7.04
C GLY A 193 -4.60 -12.06 -6.83
N TRP A 194 -5.23 -10.89 -6.91
CA TRP A 194 -6.68 -10.77 -6.70
C TRP A 194 -7.53 -11.33 -7.84
N VAL A 195 -7.08 -11.18 -9.09
CA VAL A 195 -7.88 -11.58 -10.27
C VAL A 195 -7.54 -12.95 -10.82
N ASN A 196 -6.32 -13.45 -10.60
CA ASN A 196 -5.83 -14.72 -11.15
C ASN A 196 -5.36 -15.71 -10.05
N GLY A 197 -5.10 -15.21 -8.83
CA GLY A 197 -4.54 -15.99 -7.73
C GLY A 197 -3.02 -16.04 -7.73
N LEU A 198 -2.43 -15.96 -6.54
CA LEU A 198 -0.96 -15.93 -6.37
C LEU A 198 -0.29 -17.21 -6.87
N GLN A 199 -0.89 -18.37 -6.63
CA GLN A 199 -0.35 -19.64 -7.10
C GLN A 199 -0.37 -19.76 -8.62
N ASN A 200 -1.48 -19.39 -9.26
CA ASN A 200 -1.62 -19.40 -10.71
C ASN A 200 -0.63 -18.41 -11.35
N MET A 201 -0.48 -17.23 -10.78
CA MET A 201 0.51 -16.24 -11.19
C MET A 201 1.92 -16.83 -11.21
N ILE A 202 2.34 -17.50 -10.11
CA ILE A 202 3.67 -18.12 -10.03
C ILE A 202 3.87 -19.13 -11.15
N TYR A 203 2.92 -20.05 -11.36
CA TYR A 203 3.03 -21.05 -12.43
C TYR A 203 3.05 -20.39 -13.81
N ALA A 204 2.17 -19.44 -14.06
CA ALA A 204 2.05 -18.79 -15.36
C ALA A 204 3.29 -17.97 -15.74
N THR A 205 4.08 -17.47 -14.77
CA THR A 205 5.36 -16.80 -15.08
C THR A 205 6.37 -17.74 -15.77
N TYR A 206 6.24 -19.05 -15.59
CA TYR A 206 7.10 -20.06 -16.21
C TYR A 206 6.44 -20.72 -17.42
N ASP A 207 5.16 -21.08 -17.29
CA ASP A 207 4.45 -21.88 -18.29
C ASP A 207 3.80 -21.03 -19.39
N GLN A 208 3.40 -19.80 -19.06
CA GLN A 208 2.66 -18.88 -19.94
C GLN A 208 3.15 -17.43 -19.76
N PRO A 209 4.45 -17.13 -19.96
CA PRO A 209 5.00 -15.81 -19.67
C PRO A 209 4.33 -14.68 -20.47
N ASP A 210 3.96 -14.92 -21.72
CA ASP A 210 3.29 -13.92 -22.57
C ASP A 210 1.93 -13.51 -21.99
N PHE A 211 1.18 -14.45 -21.41
CA PHE A 211 -0.07 -14.15 -20.71
C PHE A 211 0.15 -13.21 -19.53
N ILE A 212 1.17 -13.47 -18.70
CA ILE A 212 1.49 -12.59 -17.55
C ILE A 212 1.99 -11.22 -18.02
N TYR A 213 2.79 -11.14 -19.08
CA TYR A 213 3.19 -9.87 -19.66
C TYR A 213 1.98 -9.05 -20.15
N GLU A 214 1.02 -9.67 -20.84
CA GLU A 214 -0.18 -8.97 -21.31
C GLU A 214 -1.06 -8.53 -20.13
N LEU A 215 -1.28 -9.40 -19.14
CA LEU A 215 -2.07 -9.09 -17.93
C LEU A 215 -1.44 -7.93 -17.14
N LEU A 216 -0.13 -8.00 -16.87
CA LEU A 216 0.62 -6.91 -16.23
C LEU A 216 0.54 -5.61 -17.03
N GLY A 217 0.65 -5.70 -18.36
CA GLY A 217 0.53 -4.55 -19.25
C GLY A 217 -0.83 -3.86 -19.14
N LEU A 218 -1.92 -4.62 -19.09
CA LEU A 218 -3.27 -4.10 -18.89
C LEU A 218 -3.42 -3.41 -17.54
N ILE A 219 -2.97 -4.07 -16.48
CA ILE A 219 -3.02 -3.55 -15.11
C ILE A 219 -2.19 -2.26 -15.00
N ASN A 220 -0.97 -2.27 -15.52
CA ASN A 220 -0.11 -1.10 -15.45
C ASN A 220 -0.67 0.10 -16.22
N ASN A 221 -1.18 -0.13 -17.42
CA ASN A 221 -1.81 0.93 -18.20
C ASN A 221 -3.00 1.54 -17.46
N TRP A 222 -3.87 0.70 -16.88
CA TRP A 222 -4.98 1.16 -16.06
C TRP A 222 -4.51 1.92 -14.81
N ASN A 223 -3.53 1.39 -14.07
CA ASN A 223 -2.98 2.05 -12.89
C ASN A 223 -2.40 3.45 -13.24
N ARG A 224 -1.73 3.59 -14.37
CA ARG A 224 -1.16 4.87 -14.81
C ARG A 224 -2.23 5.92 -15.11
N THR A 225 -3.37 5.54 -15.69
CA THR A 225 -4.51 6.47 -15.89
C THR A 225 -5.09 6.99 -14.58
N ARG A 226 -4.96 6.22 -13.50
CA ARG A 226 -5.38 6.58 -12.13
C ARG A 226 -4.30 7.36 -11.38
N MET A 227 -3.05 7.08 -11.66
CA MET A 227 -1.89 7.76 -11.09
C MET A 227 -1.80 9.23 -11.57
N GLN A 228 -2.06 9.45 -12.86
CA GLN A 228 -1.93 10.77 -13.48
C GLN A 228 -2.70 11.90 -12.75
N PRO A 229 -4.02 11.79 -12.48
CA PRO A 229 -4.75 12.84 -11.76
C PRO A 229 -4.25 13.07 -10.33
N VAL A 230 -3.71 12.04 -9.67
CA VAL A 230 -3.12 12.17 -8.33
C VAL A 230 -1.82 12.97 -8.38
N LEU A 231 -0.99 12.74 -9.39
CA LEU A 231 0.25 13.51 -9.59
C LEU A 231 -0.04 14.96 -9.98
N GLU A 232 -1.05 15.20 -10.81
CA GLU A 232 -1.46 16.53 -11.25
C GLU A 232 -1.98 17.41 -10.11
N ILE A 233 -2.53 16.83 -9.06
CA ILE A 233 -2.97 17.58 -7.87
C ILE A 233 -1.80 18.09 -7.02
N GLY A 234 -0.58 17.59 -7.23
CA GLY A 234 0.64 18.09 -6.61
C GLY A 234 0.96 17.46 -5.26
N VAL A 235 1.00 16.13 -5.18
CA VAL A 235 1.41 15.37 -3.97
C VAL A 235 2.93 15.40 -3.79
N ASP A 236 3.40 15.31 -2.53
CA ASP A 236 4.82 15.24 -2.20
C ASP A 236 5.41 13.84 -2.47
N LEU A 237 4.61 12.81 -2.20
CA LEU A 237 4.98 11.40 -2.34
C LEU A 237 3.82 10.62 -2.96
N TYR A 238 4.08 9.91 -4.04
CA TYR A 238 3.14 8.91 -4.58
C TYR A 238 3.55 7.53 -4.11
N ILE A 239 2.62 6.75 -3.52
CA ILE A 239 2.90 5.42 -3.00
C ILE A 239 2.30 4.36 -3.92
N LYS A 240 3.13 3.39 -4.33
CA LYS A 240 2.72 2.13 -4.93
C LYS A 240 2.68 1.05 -3.86
N ARG A 241 1.55 0.37 -3.74
CA ARG A 241 1.39 -0.82 -2.94
C ARG A 241 1.98 -2.03 -3.67
N ALA A 242 2.75 -2.86 -2.97
CA ALA A 242 3.48 -3.96 -3.56
C ALA A 242 3.69 -5.14 -2.58
N TRP A 243 2.63 -5.52 -1.86
CA TRP A 243 2.74 -6.55 -0.82
C TRP A 243 3.07 -7.92 -1.38
N TYR A 244 2.68 -8.20 -2.62
CA TYR A 244 2.97 -9.46 -3.30
C TYR A 244 4.10 -9.35 -4.35
N GLU A 245 4.82 -8.22 -4.41
CA GLU A 245 5.94 -8.02 -5.34
C GLU A 245 7.31 -8.39 -4.72
N ASN A 246 7.36 -9.26 -3.72
CA ASN A 246 8.56 -9.65 -2.99
C ASN A 246 9.07 -11.05 -3.38
N CYS A 247 10.20 -11.48 -2.79
CA CYS A 247 10.85 -12.78 -3.10
C CYS A 247 10.15 -14.00 -2.51
N ASP A 248 9.05 -13.84 -1.79
CA ASP A 248 8.21 -14.97 -1.39
C ASP A 248 7.37 -15.47 -2.58
N PHE A 249 7.11 -14.60 -3.58
CA PHE A 249 6.31 -14.88 -4.78
C PHE A 249 7.12 -14.83 -6.08
N TRP A 250 8.17 -14.00 -6.16
CA TRP A 250 8.95 -13.75 -7.36
C TRP A 250 10.41 -14.07 -7.13
N SER A 251 11.01 -14.98 -7.91
CA SER A 251 12.47 -15.09 -7.91
C SER A 251 13.09 -13.75 -8.38
N PRO A 252 14.30 -13.38 -7.94
CA PRO A 252 14.93 -12.13 -8.35
C PRO A 252 15.00 -11.94 -9.87
N LYS A 253 15.23 -13.03 -10.63
CA LYS A 253 15.23 -12.98 -12.10
C LYS A 253 13.87 -12.69 -12.67
N VAL A 254 12.82 -13.39 -12.22
CA VAL A 254 11.45 -13.17 -12.69
C VAL A 254 10.98 -11.77 -12.28
N TRP A 255 11.30 -11.31 -11.07
CA TRP A 255 11.02 -9.94 -10.64
C TRP A 255 11.68 -8.91 -11.56
N GLN A 256 12.94 -9.14 -11.93
CA GLN A 256 13.67 -8.26 -12.84
C GLN A 256 13.03 -8.20 -14.23
N ASP A 257 12.54 -9.33 -14.72
CA ASP A 257 11.93 -9.41 -16.06
C ASP A 257 10.53 -8.78 -16.09
N PHE A 258 9.71 -8.99 -15.08
CA PHE A 258 8.29 -8.60 -15.07
C PHE A 258 7.99 -7.31 -14.30
N ILE A 259 8.56 -7.15 -13.10
CA ILE A 259 8.20 -6.06 -12.18
C ILE A 259 9.10 -4.83 -12.36
N PHE A 260 10.40 -5.03 -12.54
CA PHE A 260 11.36 -3.92 -12.63
C PHE A 260 11.01 -2.90 -13.72
N PRO A 261 10.65 -3.26 -14.96
CA PRO A 261 10.30 -2.29 -16.00
C PRO A 261 9.09 -1.42 -15.63
N ILE A 262 8.09 -2.02 -15.00
CA ILE A 262 6.88 -1.34 -14.54
C ILE A 262 7.21 -0.38 -13.41
N LEU A 263 7.92 -0.85 -12.38
CA LEU A 263 8.32 -0.04 -11.23
C LEU A 263 9.13 1.18 -11.67
N LYS A 264 10.09 0.97 -12.58
CA LYS A 264 10.90 2.05 -13.16
C LYS A 264 10.04 3.08 -13.90
N SER A 265 9.13 2.61 -14.74
CA SER A 265 8.23 3.48 -15.50
C SER A 265 7.29 4.29 -14.60
N ASP A 266 6.79 3.70 -13.50
CA ASP A 266 5.94 4.40 -12.54
C ASP A 266 6.74 5.46 -11.75
N ALA A 267 7.97 5.15 -11.33
CA ALA A 267 8.86 6.09 -10.67
C ALA A 267 9.21 7.26 -11.59
N GLU A 268 9.56 6.99 -12.85
CA GLU A 268 9.83 8.03 -13.86
C GLU A 268 8.62 8.95 -14.07
N LEU A 269 7.39 8.40 -14.09
CA LEU A 269 6.18 9.22 -14.21
C LEU A 269 6.00 10.13 -12.99
N ALA A 270 6.20 9.65 -11.77
CA ALA A 270 6.14 10.47 -10.56
C ALA A 270 7.18 11.60 -10.62
N HIS A 271 8.41 11.29 -10.98
CA HIS A 271 9.50 12.27 -11.09
C HIS A 271 9.25 13.34 -12.15
N GLN A 272 8.59 13.02 -13.28
CA GLN A 272 8.19 13.99 -14.30
C GLN A 272 7.24 15.05 -13.75
N HIS A 273 6.47 14.73 -12.70
CA HIS A 273 5.60 15.66 -11.97
C HIS A 273 6.26 16.30 -10.75
N GLY A 274 7.57 16.06 -10.53
CA GLY A 274 8.29 16.57 -9.35
C GLY A 274 7.90 15.89 -8.04
N THR A 275 7.22 14.76 -8.11
CA THR A 275 6.74 13.96 -6.98
C THR A 275 7.73 12.84 -6.66
N LEU A 276 8.01 12.61 -5.38
CA LEU A 276 8.80 11.45 -4.93
C LEU A 276 7.99 10.16 -5.08
N PHE A 277 8.69 9.03 -5.30
CA PHE A 277 8.06 7.74 -5.49
C PHE A 277 8.35 6.79 -4.32
N GLY A 278 7.30 6.39 -3.63
CA GLY A 278 7.32 5.44 -2.51
C GLY A 278 6.91 4.04 -2.94
N TYR A 279 7.64 3.05 -2.49
CA TYR A 279 7.36 1.64 -2.74
C TYR A 279 7.05 0.94 -1.41
N LEU A 280 5.77 0.65 -1.18
CA LEU A 280 5.31 -0.03 0.03
C LEU A 280 5.40 -1.54 -0.19
N ILE A 281 6.47 -2.12 0.31
CA ILE A 281 6.78 -3.54 0.19
C ILE A 281 7.19 -4.10 1.55
N THR A 282 6.63 -5.23 1.91
CA THR A 282 6.94 -5.95 3.16
C THR A 282 7.56 -7.30 2.84
N SER A 283 7.95 -8.07 3.86
CA SER A 283 8.50 -9.42 3.68
C SER A 283 9.89 -9.47 3.02
N ASN A 284 10.16 -10.52 2.25
CA ASN A 284 11.50 -10.90 1.79
C ASN A 284 11.95 -10.10 0.55
N CYS A 285 12.57 -8.95 0.75
CA CYS A 285 13.02 -8.06 -0.33
C CYS A 285 14.54 -7.91 -0.42
N MET A 286 15.30 -8.53 0.48
CA MET A 286 16.76 -8.36 0.54
C MET A 286 17.48 -8.58 -0.81
N PRO A 287 17.11 -9.59 -1.64
CA PRO A 287 17.74 -9.78 -2.95
C PRO A 287 17.38 -8.71 -3.98
N LEU A 288 16.35 -7.90 -3.74
CA LEU A 288 15.81 -6.91 -4.69
C LEU A 288 16.34 -5.49 -4.47
N LEU A 289 16.99 -5.20 -3.35
CA LEU A 289 17.30 -3.84 -2.90
C LEU A 289 18.04 -2.99 -3.95
N GLU A 290 19.04 -3.56 -4.60
CA GLU A 290 19.78 -2.83 -5.65
C GLU A 290 18.92 -2.56 -6.89
N MET A 291 18.03 -3.49 -7.24
CA MET A 291 17.11 -3.32 -8.38
C MET A 291 16.05 -2.28 -8.08
N ILE A 292 15.51 -2.28 -6.87
CA ILE A 292 14.55 -1.28 -6.38
C ILE A 292 15.17 0.13 -6.43
N ALA A 293 16.42 0.28 -5.95
CA ALA A 293 17.13 1.54 -6.05
C ALA A 293 17.38 1.98 -7.52
N LYS A 294 17.73 1.03 -8.40
CA LYS A 294 17.93 1.29 -9.84
C LYS A 294 16.63 1.63 -10.58
N ALA A 295 15.50 1.20 -10.06
CA ALA A 295 14.18 1.56 -10.61
C ALA A 295 13.78 3.01 -10.34
N GLY A 296 14.51 3.72 -9.47
CA GLY A 296 14.21 5.12 -9.15
C GLY A 296 13.26 5.28 -7.96
N VAL A 297 13.15 4.29 -7.08
CA VAL A 297 12.39 4.42 -5.84
C VAL A 297 13.12 5.37 -4.89
N ASP A 298 12.42 6.38 -4.37
CA ASP A 298 12.97 7.34 -3.40
C ASP A 298 12.81 6.87 -1.96
N VAL A 299 11.71 6.17 -1.67
CA VAL A 299 11.36 5.71 -0.32
C VAL A 299 10.88 4.26 -0.35
N ILE A 300 11.55 3.37 0.35
CA ILE A 300 11.04 2.02 0.64
C ILE A 300 10.31 2.06 1.98
N ILE A 301 9.08 1.56 1.99
CA ILE A 301 8.19 1.55 3.15
C ILE A 301 7.92 0.09 3.53
N GLY A 302 8.01 -0.23 4.82
CA GLY A 302 7.73 -1.57 5.31
C GLY A 302 8.97 -2.38 5.74
N ILE A 303 10.01 -1.69 6.24
CA ILE A 303 11.24 -2.33 6.70
C ILE A 303 11.01 -3.02 8.04
N ASP A 304 10.71 -4.31 7.99
CA ASP A 304 10.44 -5.15 9.15
C ASP A 304 11.73 -5.81 9.68
N PRO A 305 12.17 -5.51 10.92
CA PRO A 305 13.40 -6.08 11.48
C PRO A 305 13.38 -7.60 11.62
N THR A 306 12.20 -8.24 11.60
CA THR A 306 12.07 -9.70 11.64
C THR A 306 12.35 -10.37 10.29
N ARG A 307 12.30 -9.62 9.20
CA ARG A 307 12.47 -10.09 7.82
C ARG A 307 13.67 -9.48 7.10
N TRP A 308 14.12 -8.31 7.55
CA TRP A 308 15.16 -7.54 6.91
C TRP A 308 16.40 -7.45 7.79
N ASN A 309 17.58 -7.65 7.21
CA ASN A 309 18.84 -7.34 7.87
C ASN A 309 19.07 -5.82 7.80
N LEU A 310 18.80 -5.12 8.90
CA LEU A 310 18.85 -3.64 8.96
C LEU A 310 20.24 -3.09 8.56
N ALA A 311 21.32 -3.73 9.01
CA ALA A 311 22.68 -3.28 8.70
C ALA A 311 23.01 -3.43 7.20
N LEU A 312 22.63 -4.55 6.60
CA LEU A 312 22.80 -4.78 5.18
C LEU A 312 21.90 -3.86 4.35
N THR A 313 20.66 -3.64 4.78
CA THR A 313 19.73 -2.68 4.16
C THR A 313 20.36 -1.28 4.13
N LYS A 314 20.84 -0.80 5.28
CA LYS A 314 21.52 0.49 5.36
C LYS A 314 22.77 0.57 4.47
N LYS A 315 23.55 -0.51 4.40
CA LYS A 315 24.75 -0.57 3.54
C LYS A 315 24.39 -0.47 2.06
N GLN A 316 23.32 -1.12 1.60
CA GLN A 316 22.94 -1.18 0.19
C GLN A 316 22.18 0.08 -0.27
N LEU A 317 21.31 0.62 0.56
CA LEU A 317 20.40 1.72 0.23
C LEU A 317 20.88 3.08 0.72
N GLY A 318 21.78 3.14 1.71
CA GLY A 318 22.23 4.39 2.32
C GLY A 318 22.73 5.41 1.31
N GLY A 319 22.25 6.65 1.43
CA GLY A 319 22.52 7.75 0.51
C GLY A 319 21.80 7.68 -0.85
N LYS A 320 20.92 6.70 -1.05
CA LYS A 320 20.18 6.49 -2.33
C LYS A 320 18.69 6.44 -2.14
N VAL A 321 18.21 5.64 -1.19
CA VAL A 321 16.79 5.37 -0.96
C VAL A 321 16.51 5.52 0.54
N CYS A 322 15.57 6.36 0.90
CA CYS A 322 15.11 6.48 2.27
C CYS A 322 14.36 5.20 2.68
N VAL A 323 14.56 4.76 3.91
CA VAL A 323 13.89 3.60 4.47
C VAL A 323 12.90 4.02 5.56
N TRP A 324 11.68 3.49 5.52
CA TRP A 324 10.59 3.82 6.43
C TRP A 324 10.07 2.56 7.10
N GLY A 325 10.22 2.45 8.42
CA GLY A 325 9.86 1.27 9.19
C GLY A 325 10.74 1.10 10.42
N GLY A 326 11.24 -0.10 10.66
CA GLY A 326 12.27 -0.41 11.66
C GLY A 326 11.77 -1.00 12.97
N VAL A 327 10.45 -1.07 13.20
CA VAL A 327 9.85 -1.73 14.37
C VAL A 327 8.76 -2.68 13.91
N ASN A 328 8.70 -3.90 14.41
CA ASN A 328 7.61 -4.81 14.08
C ASN A 328 6.30 -4.39 14.74
N GLY A 329 5.27 -4.08 13.96
CA GLY A 329 3.97 -3.63 14.45
C GLY A 329 3.21 -4.72 15.20
N HIS A 330 3.16 -5.92 14.65
CA HIS A 330 2.34 -7.01 15.19
C HIS A 330 2.96 -7.71 16.39
N LEU A 331 4.19 -8.22 16.25
CA LEU A 331 4.82 -9.01 17.29
C LEU A 331 5.32 -8.13 18.44
N THR A 332 5.84 -6.94 18.11
CA THR A 332 6.49 -6.07 19.08
C THR A 332 5.55 -5.01 19.65
N VAL A 333 4.85 -4.24 18.80
CA VAL A 333 3.98 -3.17 19.27
C VAL A 333 2.65 -3.71 19.79
N GLU A 334 1.96 -4.59 19.06
CA GLU A 334 0.65 -5.07 19.51
C GLU A 334 0.73 -6.11 20.63
N ARG A 335 1.76 -6.97 20.65
CA ARG A 335 1.83 -8.15 21.53
C ARG A 335 3.06 -8.21 22.42
N GLY A 336 4.09 -7.43 22.12
CA GLY A 336 5.35 -7.47 22.83
C GLY A 336 5.32 -6.75 24.18
N SER A 337 6.48 -6.71 24.83
CA SER A 337 6.69 -5.96 26.04
C SER A 337 7.23 -4.56 25.73
N VAL A 338 7.06 -3.62 26.68
CA VAL A 338 7.67 -2.28 26.62
C VAL A 338 9.19 -2.36 26.42
N GLY A 339 9.84 -3.34 27.05
CA GLY A 339 11.29 -3.57 26.88
C GLY A 339 11.66 -3.96 25.46
N ALA A 340 10.90 -4.87 24.83
CA ALA A 340 11.11 -5.26 23.43
C ALA A 340 10.94 -4.07 22.48
N VAL A 341 9.90 -3.26 22.69
CA VAL A 341 9.65 -2.05 21.88
C VAL A 341 10.85 -1.09 21.97
N ARG A 342 11.34 -0.79 23.18
CA ARG A 342 12.51 0.10 23.36
C ARG A 342 13.74 -0.44 22.66
N THR A 343 14.00 -1.74 22.78
CA THR A 343 15.16 -2.38 22.14
C THR A 343 15.08 -2.25 20.61
N GLU A 344 13.93 -2.52 19.98
CA GLU A 344 13.79 -2.38 18.51
C GLU A 344 13.90 -0.92 18.07
N VAL A 345 13.31 0.03 18.80
CA VAL A 345 13.46 1.47 18.49
C VAL A 345 14.93 1.90 18.56
N GLU A 346 15.63 1.54 19.64
CA GLU A 346 17.06 1.84 19.82
C GLU A 346 17.90 1.24 18.68
N GLU A 347 17.65 -0.02 18.34
CA GLU A 347 18.37 -0.71 17.26
C GLU A 347 18.09 -0.08 15.89
N ALA A 348 16.83 0.22 15.56
CA ALA A 348 16.44 0.88 14.33
C ALA A 348 17.11 2.26 14.18
N LEU A 349 17.05 3.10 15.20
CA LEU A 349 17.69 4.42 15.21
C LEU A 349 19.21 4.33 15.10
N ARG A 350 19.83 3.42 15.83
CA ARG A 350 21.28 3.20 15.82
C ARG A 350 21.80 2.69 14.46
N ILE A 351 21.05 1.84 13.75
CA ILE A 351 21.49 1.23 12.50
C ILE A 351 21.02 2.04 11.30
N LEU A 352 19.72 2.33 11.21
CA LEU A 352 19.13 2.98 10.04
C LEU A 352 19.24 4.49 10.09
N GLY A 353 19.27 5.08 11.28
CA GLY A 353 19.31 6.54 11.45
C GLY A 353 20.65 7.20 11.13
N VAL A 354 21.77 6.45 11.15
CA VAL A 354 23.09 7.00 10.87
C VAL A 354 23.19 7.54 9.47
N GLY A 355 23.56 8.82 9.33
CA GLY A 355 23.68 9.50 8.03
C GLY A 355 22.35 9.86 7.38
N GLY A 356 21.23 9.86 8.10
CA GLY A 356 19.92 10.25 7.59
C GLY A 356 19.24 9.21 6.70
N GLY A 357 18.20 9.61 5.95
CA GLY A 357 17.46 8.73 5.04
C GLY A 357 16.68 7.65 5.78
N PHE A 358 16.10 7.99 6.94
CA PHE A 358 15.32 7.07 7.74
C PHE A 358 14.11 7.75 8.39
N VAL A 359 12.97 7.04 8.38
CA VAL A 359 11.74 7.39 9.11
C VAL A 359 11.35 6.22 9.98
N LEU A 360 11.27 6.43 11.29
CA LEU A 360 10.86 5.40 12.24
C LEU A 360 9.35 5.14 12.11
N SER A 361 8.95 3.88 12.07
CA SER A 361 7.55 3.46 12.05
C SER A 361 7.39 2.03 12.55
N PRO A 362 6.27 1.70 13.19
CA PRO A 362 5.80 0.31 13.18
C PRO A 362 5.58 -0.14 11.74
N VAL A 363 6.04 -1.34 11.42
CA VAL A 363 5.80 -1.95 10.11
C VAL A 363 4.46 -2.66 10.11
N ASP A 364 3.78 -2.60 8.96
CA ASP A 364 2.41 -3.01 8.78
C ASP A 364 1.46 -2.05 9.52
N ASN A 365 0.65 -2.52 10.43
CA ASN A 365 -0.42 -1.75 11.02
C ASN A 365 -0.50 -1.97 12.52
N VAL A 366 -0.70 -0.92 13.29
CA VAL A 366 -1.16 -1.02 14.68
C VAL A 366 -2.70 -1.06 14.63
N ARG A 367 -3.25 -2.28 14.67
CA ARG A 367 -4.67 -2.54 14.37
C ARG A 367 -5.62 -2.15 15.48
N ASP A 368 -5.18 -2.36 16.74
CA ASP A 368 -5.96 -2.09 17.93
C ASP A 368 -5.15 -1.32 18.95
N LEU A 369 -5.79 -0.38 19.66
CA LEU A 369 -5.25 0.29 20.83
C LEU A 369 -5.90 -0.27 22.11
N ASN A 370 -5.63 -1.55 22.39
CA ASN A 370 -5.92 -2.14 23.68
C ASN A 370 -4.88 -1.69 24.73
N PRO A 371 -5.04 -2.00 26.03
CA PRO A 371 -4.10 -1.53 27.07
C PRO A 371 -2.63 -1.96 26.89
N VAL A 372 -2.37 -3.04 26.15
CA VAL A 372 -0.99 -3.49 25.84
C VAL A 372 -0.41 -2.67 24.71
N SER A 373 -1.09 -2.63 23.57
CA SER A 373 -0.63 -1.89 22.38
C SER A 373 -0.55 -0.38 22.65
N GLN A 374 -1.48 0.19 23.41
CA GLN A 374 -1.41 1.60 23.82
C GLN A 374 -0.12 1.91 24.60
N ARG A 375 0.19 1.13 25.64
CA ARG A 375 1.45 1.29 26.41
C ARG A 375 2.68 1.13 25.52
N ASN A 376 2.63 0.24 24.56
CA ASN A 376 3.74 -0.03 23.65
C ASN A 376 3.91 1.10 22.63
N VAL A 377 2.82 1.68 22.09
CA VAL A 377 2.86 2.89 21.27
C VAL A 377 3.45 4.06 22.06
N ASP A 378 3.00 4.29 23.29
CA ASP A 378 3.55 5.32 24.17
C ASP A 378 5.04 5.11 24.45
N ALA A 379 5.46 3.85 24.62
CA ALA A 379 6.87 3.51 24.85
C ALA A 379 7.71 3.75 23.59
N LEU A 380 7.19 3.43 22.40
CA LEU A 380 7.85 3.69 21.12
C LEU A 380 8.09 5.19 20.93
N ILE A 381 7.04 6.00 21.12
CA ILE A 381 7.10 7.46 20.93
C ILE A 381 8.10 8.07 21.94
N ARG A 382 8.01 7.73 23.22
CA ARG A 382 8.95 8.25 24.25
C ARG A 382 10.39 7.85 23.99
N GLU A 383 10.62 6.60 23.55
CA GLU A 383 11.99 6.12 23.28
C GLU A 383 12.57 6.80 22.04
N TRP A 384 11.75 6.98 20.99
CA TRP A 384 12.12 7.77 19.82
C TRP A 384 12.47 9.22 20.19
N GLN A 385 11.63 9.92 20.96
CA GLN A 385 11.87 11.29 21.41
C GLN A 385 13.18 11.40 22.19
N ARG A 386 13.42 10.46 23.12
CA ARG A 386 14.64 10.41 23.92
C ARG A 386 15.91 10.26 23.08
N LEU A 387 15.87 9.41 22.02
CA LEU A 387 17.05 9.03 21.25
C LEU A 387 17.27 9.90 20.00
N SER A 388 16.20 10.49 19.44
CA SER A 388 16.31 11.31 18.23
C SER A 388 16.83 12.74 18.53
N GLY A 389 16.96 13.13 19.78
CA GLY A 389 17.39 14.46 20.19
C GLY A 389 16.29 15.51 20.16
N GLN A 390 15.02 15.09 20.08
CA GLN A 390 13.89 16.00 20.23
C GLN A 390 13.92 16.58 21.64
N LYS A 391 14.06 17.89 21.76
CA LYS A 391 13.96 18.59 23.05
C LYS A 391 12.48 18.61 23.45
N GLU A 392 12.21 18.25 24.71
CA GLU A 392 10.90 18.39 25.35
C GLU A 392 10.36 19.84 25.27
#